data_7ce9c0811bfd19ac0e14c2df99f6bebe
#
_entry.id   7ce9c0811bfd19ac0e14c2df99f6bebe
#
_cell.length_a   1.000
_cell.length_b   1.000
_cell.length_c   1.000
_cell.angle_alpha   90.00
_cell.angle_beta   90.00
_cell.angle_gamma   90.00
#
_symmetry.space_group_name_H-M   'P 1'
#
loop_
_entity.id
_entity.type
_entity.pdbx_description
1 polymer ?
#
loop_
_entity_poly.entity_id
_entity_poly.type
_entity_poly.pdbx_seq_one_letter_code
_entity_poly.pdbx_strand_id
1 'polypeptide(L)'
;ASDVYKRQVVQGGGSGTGLSQVQAGAVQIGTSDVFAETQKGIDAKKLRDYKIAVVGIVPIVNKGVGVKNVSQKQLKQIFTGKLTNWKQLGGKNEAITVINRSKGSGTRSAFEDIILQGTKPVKSQEQDSNGAVKKIVNSTPGTISYLSFPYAHDTNIQKLSINGVKPTNKNITTNKWNIWCYEHMYTKGKPNKQTKAFINYMLGEKVQKDLVPKIGYLSINEMKVTRNSKNQVTQIGK
;
A
#
# COMPACT_ATOMS: atom_id res chain seq x y z
N ALA A 1 -11.37 -30.91 0.10
CA ALA A 1 -11.08 -29.45 0.15
C ALA A 1 -9.57 -29.15 0.24
N SER A 2 -8.78 -30.01 0.90
CA SER A 2 -7.34 -29.75 1.11
C SER A 2 -6.46 -29.81 -0.14
N ASP A 3 -6.87 -30.51 -1.17
CA ASP A 3 -6.02 -30.81 -2.35
C ASP A 3 -5.99 -29.66 -3.39
N VAL A 4 -7.04 -28.86 -3.45
CA VAL A 4 -7.13 -27.71 -4.37
C VAL A 4 -6.15 -26.60 -3.96
N TYR A 5 -5.85 -26.46 -2.68
CA TYR A 5 -4.95 -25.41 -2.15
C TYR A 5 -3.47 -25.78 -2.23
N LYS A 6 -3.16 -27.06 -2.42
CA LYS A 6 -1.78 -27.57 -2.49
C LYS A 6 -1.09 -27.37 -3.84
N ARG A 7 -1.82 -26.96 -4.88
CA ARG A 7 -1.30 -26.80 -6.25
C ARG A 7 -1.31 -25.34 -6.74
N GLN A 8 -1.11 -24.39 -5.85
CA GLN A 8 -0.98 -23.00 -6.25
C GLN A 8 0.45 -22.68 -6.67
N VAL A 9 0.58 -22.01 -7.81
CA VAL A 9 1.82 -21.39 -8.25
C VAL A 9 1.67 -19.89 -7.96
N VAL A 10 2.47 -19.37 -7.03
CA VAL A 10 2.51 -17.94 -6.69
C VAL A 10 3.71 -17.31 -7.38
N GLN A 11 3.45 -16.32 -8.23
CA GLN A 11 4.46 -15.53 -8.91
C GLN A 11 4.56 -14.16 -8.25
N GLY A 12 5.76 -13.74 -7.88
CA GLY A 12 6.02 -12.39 -7.38
C GLY A 12 5.92 -11.35 -8.49
N GLY A 13 5.57 -10.12 -8.11
CA GLY A 13 5.47 -8.97 -8.99
C GLY A 13 4.72 -7.83 -8.30
N GLY A 14 4.75 -6.64 -8.87
CA GLY A 14 3.92 -5.53 -8.40
C GLY A 14 2.50 -5.60 -8.95
N SER A 15 1.63 -4.68 -8.49
CA SER A 15 0.24 -4.59 -8.94
C SER A 15 0.10 -4.49 -10.46
N GLY A 16 0.99 -3.78 -11.14
CA GLY A 16 1.01 -3.71 -12.60
C GLY A 16 1.20 -5.08 -13.27
N THR A 17 2.08 -5.92 -12.73
CA THR A 17 2.30 -7.30 -13.22
C THR A 17 1.05 -8.16 -12.99
N GLY A 18 0.48 -8.13 -11.77
CA GLY A 18 -0.72 -8.88 -11.45
C GLY A 18 -1.89 -8.54 -12.37
N LEU A 19 -2.16 -7.26 -12.58
CA LEU A 19 -3.23 -6.78 -13.46
C LEU A 19 -2.98 -7.14 -14.93
N SER A 20 -1.75 -6.98 -15.43
CA SER A 20 -1.41 -7.31 -16.82
C SER A 20 -1.55 -8.81 -17.09
N GLN A 21 -1.06 -9.66 -16.20
CA GLN A 21 -1.12 -11.11 -16.35
C GLN A 21 -2.55 -11.64 -16.28
N VAL A 22 -3.38 -11.15 -15.35
CA VAL A 22 -4.78 -11.59 -15.28
C VAL A 22 -5.59 -11.09 -16.47
N GLN A 23 -5.35 -9.89 -16.95
CA GLN A 23 -5.99 -9.37 -18.17
C GLN A 23 -5.62 -10.22 -19.39
N ALA A 24 -4.36 -10.60 -19.53
CA ALA A 24 -3.89 -11.49 -20.59
C ALA A 24 -4.46 -12.90 -20.45
N GLY A 25 -4.92 -13.31 -19.26
CA GLY A 25 -5.37 -14.68 -18.97
C GLY A 25 -4.21 -15.63 -18.66
N ALA A 26 -3.01 -15.11 -18.43
CA ALA A 26 -1.83 -15.88 -18.05
C ALA A 26 -1.92 -16.44 -16.62
N VAL A 27 -2.71 -15.81 -15.76
CA VAL A 27 -3.00 -16.26 -14.40
C VAL A 27 -4.50 -16.22 -14.14
N GLN A 28 -4.99 -17.08 -13.24
CA GLN A 28 -6.39 -17.12 -12.83
C GLN A 28 -6.77 -15.94 -11.92
N ILE A 29 -5.82 -15.50 -11.10
CA ILE A 29 -5.98 -14.37 -10.16
C ILE A 29 -4.77 -13.46 -10.30
N GLY A 30 -5.01 -12.18 -10.51
CA GLY A 30 -4.01 -11.11 -10.37
C GLY A 30 -4.28 -10.33 -9.09
N THR A 31 -3.25 -10.11 -8.26
CA THR A 31 -3.37 -9.28 -7.06
C THR A 31 -2.91 -7.86 -7.32
N SER A 32 -3.51 -6.89 -6.61
CA SER A 32 -3.18 -5.48 -6.78
C SER A 32 -3.54 -4.66 -5.54
N ASP A 33 -2.69 -3.70 -5.18
CA ASP A 33 -2.97 -2.66 -4.15
C ASP A 33 -3.78 -1.48 -4.74
N VAL A 34 -4.03 -1.49 -6.04
CA VAL A 34 -4.70 -0.39 -6.73
C VAL A 34 -5.85 -0.87 -7.60
N PHE A 35 -6.81 0.00 -7.81
CA PHE A 35 -7.93 -0.27 -8.71
C PHE A 35 -7.44 -0.44 -10.15
N ALA A 36 -7.97 -1.43 -10.86
CA ALA A 36 -7.64 -1.70 -12.26
C ALA A 36 -7.91 -0.47 -13.15
N GLU A 37 -8.93 0.31 -12.84
CA GLU A 37 -9.32 1.53 -13.55
C GLU A 37 -8.25 2.64 -13.51
N THR A 38 -7.35 2.60 -12.52
CA THR A 38 -6.29 3.59 -12.38
C THR A 38 -5.01 3.21 -13.14
N GLN A 39 -4.94 1.99 -13.66
CA GLN A 39 -3.73 1.50 -14.30
C GLN A 39 -3.78 1.64 -15.83
N LYS A 40 -2.80 2.36 -16.36
CA LYS A 40 -2.65 2.55 -17.80
C LYS A 40 -2.47 1.20 -18.51
N GLY A 41 -3.23 0.98 -19.59
CA GLY A 41 -3.16 -0.24 -20.38
C GLY A 41 -4.00 -1.40 -19.83
N ILE A 42 -4.73 -1.20 -18.73
CA ILE A 42 -5.65 -2.17 -18.17
C ILE A 42 -7.10 -1.82 -18.55
N ASP A 43 -7.80 -2.76 -19.17
CA ASP A 43 -9.24 -2.68 -19.43
C ASP A 43 -10.02 -3.27 -18.25
N ALA A 44 -10.29 -2.43 -17.27
CA ALA A 44 -10.99 -2.84 -16.04
C ALA A 44 -12.36 -3.46 -16.30
N LYS A 45 -13.03 -3.14 -17.41
CA LYS A 45 -14.34 -3.72 -17.77
C LYS A 45 -14.27 -5.23 -18.02
N LYS A 46 -13.10 -5.77 -18.39
CA LYS A 46 -12.87 -7.21 -18.57
C LYS A 46 -12.53 -7.93 -17.28
N LEU A 47 -12.32 -7.20 -16.19
CA LEU A 47 -11.89 -7.75 -14.91
C LEU A 47 -13.02 -7.70 -13.88
N ARG A 48 -13.03 -8.67 -12.98
CA ARG A 48 -13.88 -8.66 -11.77
C ARG A 48 -12.99 -8.39 -10.56
N ASP A 49 -13.38 -7.40 -9.80
CA ASP A 49 -12.70 -6.96 -8.58
C ASP A 49 -13.27 -7.65 -7.33
N TYR A 50 -12.37 -8.16 -6.48
CA TYR A 50 -12.68 -8.71 -5.16
C TYR A 50 -11.74 -8.06 -4.15
N LYS A 51 -12.26 -7.17 -3.32
CA LYS A 51 -11.51 -6.55 -2.21
C LYS A 51 -11.40 -7.56 -1.08
N ILE A 52 -10.19 -7.99 -0.76
CA ILE A 52 -9.96 -9.07 0.20
C ILE A 52 -9.37 -8.62 1.53
N ALA A 53 -8.74 -7.48 1.56
CA ALA A 53 -8.16 -6.89 2.77
C ALA A 53 -7.95 -5.39 2.59
N VAL A 54 -7.53 -4.71 3.65
CA VAL A 54 -7.07 -3.32 3.63
C VAL A 54 -5.68 -3.26 4.24
N VAL A 55 -4.81 -2.44 3.66
CA VAL A 55 -3.48 -2.19 4.19
C VAL A 55 -3.21 -0.69 4.31
N GLY A 56 -2.65 -0.30 5.45
CA GLY A 56 -2.11 1.04 5.63
C GLY A 56 -0.74 1.18 5.00
N ILE A 57 -0.45 2.37 4.52
CA ILE A 57 0.88 2.77 4.05
C ILE A 57 1.39 3.82 5.01
N VAL A 58 2.63 3.67 5.48
CA VAL A 58 3.22 4.57 6.46
C VAL A 58 4.54 5.14 5.95
N PRO A 59 4.73 6.45 5.96
CA PRO A 59 6.03 7.07 5.78
C PRO A 59 6.95 6.69 6.94
N ILE A 60 8.15 6.27 6.59
CA ILE A 60 9.20 5.88 7.53
C ILE A 60 10.45 6.69 7.28
N VAL A 61 11.16 7.03 8.34
CA VAL A 61 12.44 7.73 8.29
C VAL A 61 13.48 6.99 9.11
N ASN A 62 14.76 7.21 8.79
CA ASN A 62 15.83 6.83 9.69
C ASN A 62 15.63 7.51 11.05
N LYS A 63 15.72 6.74 12.13
CA LYS A 63 15.46 7.22 13.49
C LYS A 63 16.31 8.45 13.88
N GLY A 64 17.51 8.55 13.28
CA GLY A 64 18.45 9.64 13.53
C GLY A 64 17.95 11.03 13.12
N VAL A 65 16.96 11.17 12.23
CA VAL A 65 16.52 12.48 11.71
C VAL A 65 15.83 13.36 12.78
N GLY A 66 15.30 12.77 13.86
CA GLY A 66 14.67 13.50 14.96
C GLY A 66 13.24 14.01 14.69
N VAL A 67 12.65 13.71 13.52
CA VAL A 67 11.27 14.12 13.16
C VAL A 67 10.32 12.96 13.38
N LYS A 68 9.17 13.22 14.04
CA LYS A 68 8.15 12.21 14.36
C LYS A 68 6.78 12.52 13.73
N ASN A 69 6.58 13.74 13.28
CA ASN A 69 5.32 14.20 12.70
C ASN A 69 5.58 15.20 11.59
N VAL A 70 4.84 15.10 10.51
CA VAL A 70 4.83 16.08 9.42
C VAL A 70 3.39 16.36 8.97
N SER A 71 3.14 17.51 8.36
CA SER A 71 1.87 17.71 7.67
C SER A 71 1.86 16.96 6.34
N GLN A 72 0.67 16.66 5.82
CA GLN A 72 0.53 16.07 4.48
C GLN A 72 1.17 16.96 3.40
N LYS A 73 1.07 18.28 3.56
CA LYS A 73 1.74 19.27 2.69
C LYS A 73 3.27 19.14 2.74
N GLN A 74 3.84 19.03 3.94
CA GLN A 74 5.29 18.83 4.12
C GLN A 74 5.74 17.49 3.53
N LEU A 75 4.98 16.42 3.74
CA LEU A 75 5.28 15.12 3.14
C LEU A 75 5.30 15.21 1.60
N LYS A 76 4.31 15.86 0.99
CA LYS A 76 4.32 16.15 -0.45
C LYS A 76 5.54 16.96 -0.88
N GLN A 77 5.92 17.99 -0.11
CA GLN A 77 7.11 18.81 -0.39
C GLN A 77 8.42 18.02 -0.32
N ILE A 78 8.54 17.08 0.61
CA ILE A 78 9.69 16.16 0.69
C ILE A 78 9.77 15.32 -0.58
N PHE A 79 8.70 14.60 -0.91
CA PHE A 79 8.69 13.69 -2.06
C PHE A 79 8.70 14.37 -3.41
N THR A 80 8.50 15.69 -3.47
CA THR A 80 8.65 16.52 -4.68
C THR A 80 9.95 17.32 -4.71
N GLY A 81 10.84 17.14 -3.70
CA GLY A 81 12.16 17.78 -3.65
C GLY A 81 12.14 19.25 -3.24
N LYS A 82 11.02 19.78 -2.72
CA LYS A 82 10.92 21.17 -2.24
C LYS A 82 11.46 21.35 -0.83
N LEU A 83 11.43 20.30 0.00
CA LEU A 83 12.11 20.23 1.29
C LEU A 83 13.26 19.25 1.15
N THR A 84 14.47 19.70 1.46
CA THR A 84 15.71 18.97 1.17
C THR A 84 16.58 18.76 2.43
N ASN A 85 16.19 19.34 3.56
CA ASN A 85 16.93 19.22 4.81
C ASN A 85 15.96 19.06 5.99
N TRP A 86 16.23 18.11 6.88
CA TRP A 86 15.41 17.82 8.04
C TRP A 86 15.31 18.97 9.02
N LYS A 87 16.31 19.86 9.08
CA LYS A 87 16.27 21.09 9.89
C LYS A 87 15.06 21.97 9.55
N GLN A 88 14.60 21.96 8.31
CA GLN A 88 13.41 22.70 7.87
C GLN A 88 12.11 22.19 8.54
N LEU A 89 12.18 21.00 9.16
CA LEU A 89 11.08 20.32 9.83
C LEU A 89 11.31 20.14 11.33
N GLY A 90 12.29 20.86 11.90
CA GLY A 90 12.65 20.76 13.31
C GLY A 90 13.50 19.55 13.67
N GLY A 91 14.01 18.84 12.67
CA GLY A 91 14.96 17.73 12.82
C GLY A 91 16.42 18.18 12.82
N LYS A 92 17.33 17.22 12.69
CA LYS A 92 18.77 17.48 12.57
C LYS A 92 19.09 18.28 11.29
N ASN A 93 20.24 18.95 11.29
CA ASN A 93 20.77 19.55 10.08
C ASN A 93 21.39 18.44 9.19
N GLU A 94 20.54 17.79 8.46
CA GLU A 94 20.87 16.61 7.65
C GLU A 94 20.03 16.62 6.35
N ALA A 95 20.65 16.31 5.24
CA ALA A 95 19.97 16.24 3.94
C ALA A 95 18.89 15.16 3.92
N ILE A 96 17.77 15.47 3.31
CA ILE A 96 16.69 14.48 3.08
C ILE A 96 17.04 13.63 1.86
N THR A 97 17.20 12.33 2.05
CA THR A 97 17.38 11.37 0.98
C THR A 97 16.11 10.56 0.77
N VAL A 98 15.41 10.82 -0.33
CA VAL A 98 14.19 10.10 -0.68
C VAL A 98 14.56 8.75 -1.32
N ILE A 99 13.97 7.67 -0.80
CA ILE A 99 13.98 6.35 -1.43
C ILE A 99 12.56 6.06 -1.87
N ASN A 100 12.37 5.79 -3.15
CA ASN A 100 11.04 5.48 -3.69
C ASN A 100 10.87 3.96 -3.91
N ARG A 101 9.66 3.52 -4.18
CA ARG A 101 9.38 2.19 -4.70
C ARG A 101 9.49 2.21 -6.22
N SER A 102 9.77 1.08 -6.82
CA SER A 102 9.86 0.95 -8.28
C SER A 102 8.52 1.25 -8.96
N LYS A 103 8.58 1.68 -10.21
CA LYS A 103 7.39 1.80 -11.07
C LYS A 103 6.67 0.43 -11.15
N GLY A 104 5.34 0.45 -11.10
CA GLY A 104 4.54 -0.79 -11.04
C GLY A 104 4.28 -1.30 -9.62
N SER A 105 4.91 -0.73 -8.58
CA SER A 105 4.53 -0.96 -7.18
C SER A 105 3.17 -0.35 -6.90
N GLY A 106 2.20 -1.16 -6.46
CA GLY A 106 0.89 -0.67 -6.05
C GLY A 106 0.96 0.22 -4.82
N THR A 107 1.82 -0.12 -3.85
CA THR A 107 2.10 0.73 -2.67
C THR A 107 2.57 2.14 -3.08
N ARG A 108 3.44 2.23 -4.12
CA ARG A 108 3.85 3.51 -4.70
C ARG A 108 2.68 4.26 -5.32
N SER A 109 1.93 3.59 -6.19
CA SER A 109 0.79 4.21 -6.85
C SER A 109 -0.22 4.75 -5.84
N ALA A 110 -0.59 3.96 -4.83
CA ALA A 110 -1.51 4.39 -3.79
C ALA A 110 -0.95 5.58 -2.96
N PHE A 111 0.34 5.56 -2.62
CA PHE A 111 0.97 6.66 -1.92
C PHE A 111 1.01 7.94 -2.78
N GLU A 112 1.44 7.83 -4.03
CA GLU A 112 1.52 8.98 -4.95
C GLU A 112 0.14 9.59 -5.24
N ASP A 113 -0.88 8.78 -5.44
CA ASP A 113 -2.24 9.23 -5.66
C ASP A 113 -2.80 10.04 -4.48
N ILE A 114 -2.53 9.58 -3.25
CA ILE A 114 -3.07 10.22 -2.04
C ILE A 114 -2.24 11.44 -1.63
N ILE A 115 -0.92 11.35 -1.69
CA ILE A 115 -0.02 12.38 -1.19
C ILE A 115 0.41 13.35 -2.28
N LEU A 116 0.83 12.84 -3.45
CA LEU A 116 1.37 13.70 -4.51
C LEU A 116 0.27 14.29 -5.40
N GLN A 117 -0.89 13.60 -5.52
CA GLN A 117 -2.06 14.11 -6.24
C GLN A 117 -1.70 14.62 -7.65
N GLY A 118 -1.05 13.74 -8.43
CA GLY A 118 -0.62 14.04 -9.80
C GLY A 118 0.68 14.83 -9.94
N THR A 119 1.26 15.30 -8.84
CA THR A 119 2.59 15.94 -8.89
C THR A 119 3.67 14.86 -9.01
N LYS A 120 4.61 15.05 -9.93
CA LYS A 120 5.71 14.10 -10.13
C LYS A 120 6.63 14.05 -8.91
N PRO A 121 7.04 12.86 -8.46
CA PRO A 121 8.04 12.72 -7.40
C PRO A 121 9.41 13.22 -7.87
N VAL A 122 10.26 13.61 -6.92
CA VAL A 122 11.66 13.90 -7.16
C VAL A 122 12.36 12.63 -7.69
N LYS A 123 13.33 12.79 -8.57
CA LYS A 123 14.17 11.68 -9.03
C LYS A 123 14.96 11.15 -7.84
N SER A 124 14.85 9.87 -7.56
CA SER A 124 15.44 9.21 -6.39
C SER A 124 15.81 7.77 -6.71
N GLN A 125 16.56 7.13 -5.81
CA GLN A 125 16.77 5.68 -5.85
C GLN A 125 15.43 4.96 -5.72
N GLU A 126 15.23 3.91 -6.50
CA GLU A 126 14.03 3.09 -6.48
C GLU A 126 14.33 1.67 -5.97
N GLN A 127 13.37 1.09 -5.24
CA GLN A 127 13.45 -0.28 -4.71
C GLN A 127 12.17 -1.04 -5.02
N ASP A 128 12.29 -2.32 -5.32
CA ASP A 128 11.19 -3.18 -5.75
C ASP A 128 10.38 -3.80 -4.60
N SER A 129 10.92 -3.84 -3.38
CA SER A 129 10.28 -4.49 -2.23
C SER A 129 10.25 -3.62 -0.97
N ASN A 130 9.27 -3.88 -0.10
CA ASN A 130 9.20 -3.28 1.23
C ASN A 130 10.44 -3.63 2.08
N GLY A 131 10.96 -4.84 1.94
CA GLY A 131 12.14 -5.30 2.67
C GLY A 131 13.41 -4.52 2.29
N ALA A 132 13.64 -4.30 0.98
CA ALA A 132 14.77 -3.52 0.50
C ALA A 132 14.72 -2.06 0.97
N VAL A 133 13.55 -1.42 0.85
CA VAL A 133 13.32 -0.07 1.38
C VAL A 133 13.59 0.00 2.88
N LYS A 134 13.03 -0.93 3.66
CA LYS A 134 13.22 -0.97 5.11
C LYS A 134 14.70 -1.05 5.48
N LYS A 135 15.45 -1.92 4.81
CA LYS A 135 16.89 -2.10 5.04
C LYS A 135 17.67 -0.80 4.81
N ILE A 136 17.38 -0.10 3.71
CA ILE A 136 18.07 1.16 3.39
C ILE A 136 17.74 2.24 4.42
N VAL A 137 16.46 2.45 4.73
CA VAL A 137 16.06 3.47 5.71
C VAL A 137 16.62 3.19 7.09
N ASN A 138 16.70 1.91 7.48
CA ASN A 138 17.28 1.48 8.75
C ASN A 138 18.77 1.85 8.87
N SER A 139 19.54 1.66 7.80
CA SER A 139 21.01 1.79 7.81
C SER A 139 21.55 3.14 7.31
N THR A 140 20.72 3.97 6.66
CA THR A 140 21.21 5.19 6.00
C THR A 140 20.62 6.43 6.65
N PRO A 141 21.44 7.27 7.30
CA PRO A 141 21.01 8.54 7.88
C PRO A 141 20.29 9.44 6.86
N GLY A 142 19.39 10.28 7.34
CA GLY A 142 18.66 11.26 6.52
C GLY A 142 17.61 10.68 5.57
N THR A 143 17.45 9.35 5.49
CA THR A 143 16.54 8.72 4.54
C THR A 143 15.07 8.78 4.96
N ILE A 144 14.22 8.90 3.96
CA ILE A 144 12.76 8.74 4.05
C ILE A 144 12.26 7.85 2.93
N SER A 145 11.28 7.04 3.23
CA SER A 145 10.48 6.27 2.29
C SER A 145 9.10 5.96 2.86
N TYR A 146 8.40 4.99 2.29
CA TYR A 146 7.12 4.49 2.79
C TYR A 146 7.01 2.99 2.62
N LEU A 147 6.27 2.35 3.52
CA LEU A 147 6.04 0.90 3.57
C LEU A 147 4.58 0.58 3.82
N SER A 148 4.16 -0.61 3.44
CA SER A 148 2.93 -1.20 3.97
C SER A 148 3.10 -1.52 5.46
N PHE A 149 2.06 -1.31 6.26
CA PHE A 149 2.08 -1.46 7.73
C PHE A 149 2.73 -2.75 8.24
N PRO A 150 2.46 -3.93 7.66
CA PRO A 150 3.07 -5.18 8.13
C PRO A 150 4.60 -5.19 8.11
N TYR A 151 5.22 -4.36 7.29
CA TYR A 151 6.68 -4.28 7.16
C TYR A 151 7.31 -3.17 8.02
N ALA A 152 6.51 -2.29 8.61
CA ALA A 152 7.01 -1.12 9.34
C ALA A 152 7.34 -1.42 10.82
N HIS A 153 7.86 -2.59 11.10
CA HIS A 153 8.30 -3.02 12.43
C HIS A 153 9.82 -3.15 12.43
N ASP A 154 10.51 -2.16 13.00
CA ASP A 154 11.96 -2.18 13.20
C ASP A 154 12.34 -1.14 14.27
N THR A 155 13.42 -1.38 15.00
CA THR A 155 13.88 -0.51 16.09
C THR A 155 14.56 0.76 15.60
N ASN A 156 15.16 0.73 14.40
CA ASN A 156 15.94 1.83 13.85
C ASN A 156 15.18 2.71 12.85
N ILE A 157 13.93 2.38 12.56
CA ILE A 157 13.04 3.24 11.77
C ILE A 157 12.03 3.95 12.66
N GLN A 158 11.72 5.19 12.30
CA GLN A 158 10.66 5.99 12.89
C GLN A 158 9.49 6.07 11.92
N LYS A 159 8.32 5.60 12.34
CA LYS A 159 7.06 5.87 11.62
C LYS A 159 6.65 7.32 11.86
N LEU A 160 6.30 8.04 10.81
CA LEU A 160 5.80 9.40 10.92
C LEU A 160 4.29 9.42 11.20
N SER A 161 3.89 10.27 12.12
CA SER A 161 2.50 10.76 12.19
C SER A 161 2.29 11.81 11.09
N ILE A 162 1.05 11.96 10.63
CA ILE A 162 0.68 12.97 9.63
C ILE A 162 -0.43 13.83 10.19
N ASN A 163 -0.22 15.15 10.22
CA ASN A 163 -1.14 16.11 10.85
C ASN A 163 -1.52 15.72 12.28
N GLY A 164 -0.56 15.18 13.05
CA GLY A 164 -0.78 14.69 14.41
C GLY A 164 -1.46 13.31 14.51
N VAL A 165 -1.94 12.74 13.41
CA VAL A 165 -2.60 11.43 13.38
C VAL A 165 -1.54 10.33 13.34
N LYS A 166 -1.62 9.36 14.26
CA LYS A 166 -0.73 8.18 14.30
C LYS A 166 -1.14 7.13 13.26
N PRO A 167 -0.18 6.43 12.63
CA PRO A 167 -0.44 5.31 11.72
C PRO A 167 -0.88 4.07 12.52
N THR A 168 -2.17 3.93 12.73
CA THR A 168 -2.76 2.79 13.44
C THR A 168 -3.94 2.21 12.65
N ASN A 169 -4.18 0.92 12.80
CA ASN A 169 -5.32 0.24 12.18
C ASN A 169 -6.65 0.92 12.54
N LYS A 170 -6.84 1.32 13.81
CA LYS A 170 -8.02 2.06 14.26
C LYS A 170 -8.24 3.37 13.49
N ASN A 171 -7.16 4.10 13.17
CA ASN A 171 -7.26 5.34 12.40
C ASN A 171 -7.52 5.09 10.91
N ILE A 172 -7.12 3.94 10.37
CA ILE A 172 -7.45 3.52 9.00
C ILE A 172 -8.94 3.24 8.89
N THR A 173 -9.53 2.46 9.81
CA THR A 173 -10.94 2.04 9.72
C THR A 173 -11.91 3.23 9.59
N THR A 174 -11.55 4.37 10.13
CA THR A 174 -12.33 5.63 10.11
C THR A 174 -11.83 6.66 9.11
N ASN A 175 -10.82 6.32 8.31
CA ASN A 175 -10.11 7.23 7.39
C ASN A 175 -9.43 8.45 8.08
N LYS A 176 -9.25 8.45 9.40
CA LYS A 176 -8.41 9.46 10.08
C LYS A 176 -6.97 9.36 9.58
N TRP A 177 -6.44 8.15 9.45
CA TRP A 177 -5.25 7.87 8.66
C TRP A 177 -5.70 7.56 7.24
N ASN A 178 -5.43 8.46 6.31
CA ASN A 178 -5.97 8.38 4.95
C ASN A 178 -5.06 7.68 3.93
N ILE A 179 -3.83 7.30 4.31
CA ILE A 179 -2.92 6.59 3.41
C ILE A 179 -3.11 5.09 3.58
N TRP A 180 -4.06 4.54 2.85
CA TRP A 180 -4.41 3.13 2.82
C TRP A 180 -4.97 2.73 1.47
N CYS A 181 -4.89 1.46 1.14
CA CYS A 181 -5.49 0.88 -0.06
C CYS A 181 -6.16 -0.46 0.26
N TYR A 182 -6.97 -0.93 -0.68
CA TYR A 182 -7.44 -2.31 -0.66
C TYR A 182 -6.36 -3.24 -1.22
N GLU A 183 -6.35 -4.45 -0.72
CA GLU A 183 -5.78 -5.60 -1.40
C GLU A 183 -6.87 -6.20 -2.27
N HIS A 184 -6.65 -6.20 -3.56
CA HIS A 184 -7.59 -6.72 -4.54
C HIS A 184 -7.13 -8.07 -5.07
N MET A 185 -8.09 -8.95 -5.36
CA MET A 185 -7.96 -10.05 -6.29
C MET A 185 -8.78 -9.75 -7.53
N TYR A 186 -8.17 -9.83 -8.68
CA TYR A 186 -8.84 -9.69 -9.97
C TYR A 186 -8.91 -10.99 -10.71
N THR A 187 -10.04 -11.25 -11.39
CA THR A 187 -10.19 -12.36 -12.35
C THR A 187 -10.61 -11.81 -13.71
N LYS A 188 -10.16 -12.45 -14.79
CA LYS A 188 -10.64 -12.13 -16.13
C LYS A 188 -12.06 -12.70 -16.30
N GLY A 189 -13.05 -11.83 -16.28
CA GLY A 189 -14.46 -12.24 -16.31
C GLY A 189 -14.88 -13.13 -15.13
N LYS A 190 -15.82 -14.06 -15.38
CA LYS A 190 -16.35 -14.97 -14.35
C LYS A 190 -15.30 -16.04 -13.98
N PRO A 191 -14.93 -16.19 -12.69
CA PRO A 191 -13.97 -17.19 -12.28
C PRO A 191 -14.54 -18.61 -12.44
N ASN A 192 -13.67 -19.60 -12.69
CA ASN A 192 -14.02 -21.00 -12.62
C ASN A 192 -14.36 -21.43 -11.18
N LYS A 193 -14.86 -22.66 -11.01
CA LYS A 193 -15.30 -23.19 -9.71
C LYS A 193 -14.21 -23.14 -8.63
N GLN A 194 -12.98 -23.52 -8.98
CA GLN A 194 -11.85 -23.56 -8.05
C GLN A 194 -11.40 -22.15 -7.65
N THR A 195 -11.23 -21.25 -8.61
CA THR A 195 -10.89 -19.85 -8.38
C THR A 195 -11.95 -19.17 -7.51
N LYS A 196 -13.24 -19.40 -7.78
CA LYS A 196 -14.34 -18.89 -6.98
C LYS A 196 -14.29 -19.41 -5.54
N ALA A 197 -14.02 -20.72 -5.37
CA ALA A 197 -13.91 -21.32 -4.04
C ALA A 197 -12.75 -20.69 -3.24
N PHE A 198 -11.62 -20.42 -3.88
CA PHE A 198 -10.49 -19.75 -3.24
C PHE A 198 -10.82 -18.28 -2.84
N ILE A 199 -11.43 -17.51 -3.73
CA ILE A 199 -11.86 -16.14 -3.42
C ILE A 199 -12.87 -16.15 -2.26
N ASN A 200 -13.84 -17.05 -2.27
CA ASN A 200 -14.82 -17.19 -1.17
C ASN A 200 -14.13 -17.57 0.16
N TYR A 201 -13.09 -18.42 0.11
CA TYR A 201 -12.28 -18.74 1.29
C TYR A 201 -11.57 -17.48 1.83
N MET A 202 -10.96 -16.69 0.95
CA MET A 202 -10.29 -15.43 1.34
C MET A 202 -11.25 -14.40 1.96
N LEU A 203 -12.51 -14.38 1.50
CA LEU A 203 -13.57 -13.52 2.05
C LEU A 203 -14.28 -14.14 3.27
N GLY A 204 -14.00 -15.41 3.55
CA GLY A 204 -14.64 -16.15 4.64
C GLY A 204 -14.20 -15.66 6.03
N GLU A 205 -15.06 -15.89 6.99
CA GLU A 205 -14.94 -15.41 8.37
C GLU A 205 -13.59 -15.77 9.01
N LYS A 206 -13.14 -17.01 8.86
CA LYS A 206 -11.87 -17.48 9.41
C LYS A 206 -10.67 -16.67 8.90
N VAL A 207 -10.62 -16.41 7.58
CA VAL A 207 -9.52 -15.62 6.99
C VAL A 207 -9.62 -14.17 7.45
N GLN A 208 -10.82 -13.60 7.40
CA GLN A 208 -11.05 -12.19 7.73
C GLN A 208 -10.83 -11.88 9.23
N LYS A 209 -11.18 -12.80 10.14
CA LYS A 209 -11.02 -12.58 11.59
C LYS A 209 -9.65 -13.02 12.13
N ASP A 210 -9.05 -14.07 11.56
CA ASP A 210 -7.84 -14.67 12.12
C ASP A 210 -6.60 -14.37 11.31
N LEU A 211 -6.60 -14.71 9.99
CA LEU A 211 -5.38 -14.67 9.18
C LEU A 211 -5.01 -13.25 8.76
N VAL A 212 -5.99 -12.46 8.30
CA VAL A 212 -5.76 -11.09 7.83
C VAL A 212 -5.16 -10.21 8.93
N PRO A 213 -5.72 -10.15 10.17
CA PRO A 213 -5.11 -9.39 11.26
C PRO A 213 -3.76 -9.96 11.71
N LYS A 214 -3.60 -11.30 11.73
CA LYS A 214 -2.36 -11.96 12.16
C LYS A 214 -1.15 -11.56 11.32
N ILE A 215 -1.34 -11.29 10.03
CA ILE A 215 -0.28 -10.84 9.13
C ILE A 215 -0.17 -9.31 9.03
N GLY A 216 -0.90 -8.57 9.88
CA GLY A 216 -0.80 -7.11 10.00
C GLY A 216 -1.67 -6.33 9.01
N TYR A 217 -2.59 -6.98 8.32
CA TYR A 217 -3.60 -6.34 7.48
C TYR A 217 -4.88 -6.08 8.25
N LEU A 218 -5.80 -5.32 7.66
CA LEU A 218 -7.14 -5.07 8.19
C LEU A 218 -8.18 -5.88 7.41
N SER A 219 -9.11 -6.47 8.13
CA SER A 219 -10.31 -7.04 7.53
C SER A 219 -11.12 -5.94 6.83
N ILE A 220 -11.61 -6.23 5.63
CA ILE A 220 -12.55 -5.34 4.94
C ILE A 220 -13.82 -5.09 5.76
N ASN A 221 -14.20 -6.03 6.64
CA ASN A 221 -15.40 -5.95 7.49
C ASN A 221 -15.23 -4.97 8.67
N GLU A 222 -14.00 -4.56 8.99
CA GLU A 222 -13.72 -3.58 10.05
C GLU A 222 -13.85 -2.13 9.56
N MET A 223 -13.85 -1.92 8.25
CA MET A 223 -13.88 -0.57 7.67
C MET A 223 -15.21 0.12 7.95
N LYS A 224 -15.14 1.38 8.32
CA LYS A 224 -16.29 2.29 8.49
C LYS A 224 -16.50 3.18 7.26
N VAL A 225 -15.62 3.08 6.30
CA VAL A 225 -15.63 3.84 5.05
C VAL A 225 -15.31 2.93 3.88
N THR A 226 -15.79 3.31 2.70
CA THR A 226 -15.32 2.77 1.41
C THR A 226 -14.53 3.82 0.65
N ARG A 227 -13.71 3.37 -0.29
CA ARG A 227 -12.99 4.21 -1.25
C ARG A 227 -13.20 3.67 -2.65
N ASN A 228 -13.43 4.55 -3.60
CA ASN A 228 -13.52 4.18 -5.03
C ASN A 228 -12.21 4.47 -5.79
N SER A 229 -12.17 4.12 -7.06
CA SER A 229 -11.00 4.31 -7.94
C SER A 229 -10.62 5.78 -8.18
N LYS A 230 -11.49 6.73 -7.83
CA LYS A 230 -11.22 8.18 -7.86
C LYS A 230 -10.76 8.73 -6.51
N ASN A 231 -10.39 7.87 -5.57
CA ASN A 231 -10.02 8.22 -4.19
C ASN A 231 -11.13 8.93 -3.37
N GLN A 232 -12.38 8.87 -3.82
CA GLN A 232 -13.51 9.38 -3.06
C GLN A 232 -13.85 8.41 -1.93
N VAL A 233 -13.99 8.94 -0.73
CA VAL A 233 -14.29 8.18 0.49
C VAL A 233 -15.72 8.43 0.90
N THR A 234 -16.46 7.34 1.15
CA THR A 234 -17.88 7.38 1.58
C THR A 234 -18.02 6.59 2.87
N GLN A 235 -18.83 7.09 3.81
CA GLN A 235 -19.17 6.35 5.02
C GLN A 235 -20.00 5.11 4.67
N ILE A 236 -19.69 4.00 5.32
CA ILE A 236 -20.55 2.81 5.25
C ILE A 236 -21.72 3.11 6.18
N GLY A 237 -22.94 3.15 5.65
CA GLY A 237 -24.16 3.33 6.44
C GLY A 237 -24.24 2.28 7.57
N LYS A 238 -24.76 2.70 8.72
CA LYS A 238 -25.15 1.79 9.80
C LYS A 238 -26.34 0.96 9.38
#